data_3098df5fe94c62c5f359e683e68b57da
#
_entry.id   3098df5fe94c62c5f359e683e68b57da
#
_cell.length_a   1.000
_cell.length_b   1.000
_cell.length_c   1.000
_cell.angle_alpha   90.00
_cell.angle_beta   90.00
_cell.angle_gamma   90.00
#
_symmetry.space_group_name_H-M   'P 1'
#
loop_
_entity.id
_entity.type
_entity.pdbx_description
1 polymer ?
#
loop_
_entity_poly.entity_id
_entity_poly.type
_entity_poly.pdbx_seq_one_letter_code
_entity_poly.pdbx_strand_id
1 'polypeptide(L)'
;DAFEEKNITKAGYKVDPRQSGELDGYRVFQVPMEKLTKEALEEFDLPGRAVLRSKNMIALGLISWTFNRPLEDTENWINDKFGKLPEVAKANIKALKTGYNFGITVEAFHHTYVVEKASLPPGEYTNINGNIGLSWGLIAAAKKANLDLFYGSYPITPASDILHELSKHKNFNVITFQAEDEIAAAAASVGASFTGKLAVTGTSGPGSVSYTHLTLPTIYS
;
A
#
# COMPACT_ATOMS: atom_id res chain seq x y z
N ASP A 1 21.32 -6.68 -5.78
CA ASP A 1 21.31 -6.31 -4.35
C ASP A 1 20.56 -7.36 -3.48
N ALA A 2 19.48 -7.97 -3.99
CA ALA A 2 18.71 -8.96 -3.23
C ALA A 2 19.44 -10.30 -3.07
N PHE A 3 20.25 -10.69 -4.05
CA PHE A 3 20.95 -11.97 -4.10
C PHE A 3 22.38 -11.89 -3.57
N GLU A 4 22.59 -11.19 -2.47
CA GLU A 4 23.82 -11.24 -1.71
C GLU A 4 23.82 -12.49 -0.81
N GLU A 5 24.98 -13.06 -0.54
CA GLU A 5 25.16 -14.30 0.24
C GLU A 5 24.38 -14.27 1.57
N LYS A 6 24.43 -13.14 2.26
CA LYS A 6 23.68 -12.91 3.51
C LYS A 6 22.17 -13.08 3.34
N ASN A 7 21.62 -12.57 2.22
CA ASN A 7 20.19 -12.62 1.96
C ASN A 7 19.75 -14.00 1.49
N ILE A 8 20.59 -14.65 0.67
CA ILE A 8 20.41 -16.03 0.21
C ILE A 8 20.33 -16.98 1.41
N THR A 9 21.30 -16.89 2.32
CA THR A 9 21.33 -17.67 3.56
C THR A 9 20.13 -17.40 4.45
N LYS A 10 19.77 -16.12 4.64
CA LYS A 10 18.60 -15.73 5.44
C LYS A 10 17.28 -16.24 4.86
N ALA A 11 17.19 -16.36 3.55
CA ALA A 11 16.03 -16.92 2.85
C ALA A 11 16.00 -18.48 2.87
N GLY A 12 16.99 -19.11 3.48
CA GLY A 12 17.05 -20.56 3.63
C GLY A 12 17.67 -21.31 2.46
N TYR A 13 18.22 -20.59 1.48
CA TYR A 13 18.91 -21.20 0.36
C TYR A 13 20.35 -21.57 0.71
N LYS A 14 20.80 -22.75 0.26
CA LYS A 14 22.20 -23.20 0.39
C LYS A 14 23.07 -22.73 -0.77
N VAL A 15 22.48 -22.53 -1.92
CA VAL A 15 23.10 -22.10 -3.17
C VAL A 15 22.26 -20.97 -3.74
N ASP A 16 22.89 -20.06 -4.46
CA ASP A 16 22.19 -18.99 -5.16
C ASP A 16 21.12 -19.57 -6.11
N PRO A 17 19.83 -19.23 -5.93
CA PRO A 17 18.75 -19.77 -6.78
C PRO A 17 18.93 -19.48 -8.27
N ARG A 18 19.75 -18.48 -8.62
CA ARG A 18 20.11 -18.17 -10.01
C ARG A 18 21.08 -19.20 -10.61
N GLN A 19 21.74 -20.02 -9.78
CA GLN A 19 22.74 -21.02 -10.15
C GLN A 19 22.28 -22.45 -9.86
N SER A 20 21.23 -22.62 -9.05
CA SER A 20 20.74 -23.93 -8.62
C SER A 20 19.78 -24.59 -9.62
N GLY A 21 19.41 -23.90 -10.69
CA GLY A 21 18.38 -24.37 -11.63
C GLY A 21 16.93 -24.09 -11.21
N GLU A 22 16.70 -23.55 -10.00
CA GLU A 22 15.35 -23.26 -9.51
C GLU A 22 14.64 -22.18 -10.35
N LEU A 23 15.40 -21.33 -11.02
CA LEU A 23 14.88 -20.25 -11.86
C LEU A 23 14.91 -20.55 -13.35
N ASP A 24 15.22 -21.79 -13.77
CA ASP A 24 15.34 -22.16 -15.19
C ASP A 24 14.03 -22.00 -15.99
N GLY A 25 12.89 -22.05 -15.30
CA GLY A 25 11.57 -21.78 -15.89
C GLY A 25 11.23 -20.30 -16.03
N TYR A 26 12.10 -19.40 -15.55
CA TYR A 26 11.87 -17.95 -15.53
C TYR A 26 12.90 -17.18 -16.34
N ARG A 27 12.48 -16.09 -16.95
CA ARG A 27 13.42 -15.14 -17.57
C ARG A 27 13.92 -14.18 -16.51
N VAL A 28 15.14 -14.39 -16.04
CA VAL A 28 15.75 -13.62 -14.97
C VAL A 28 16.57 -12.46 -15.52
N PHE A 29 16.19 -11.22 -15.16
CA PHE A 29 16.93 -10.03 -15.52
C PHE A 29 17.58 -9.44 -14.27
N GLN A 30 18.90 -9.27 -14.31
CA GLN A 30 19.65 -8.71 -13.20
C GLN A 30 19.80 -7.19 -13.38
N VAL A 31 19.25 -6.43 -12.46
CA VAL A 31 19.31 -4.97 -12.47
C VAL A 31 20.10 -4.50 -11.25
N PRO A 32 21.24 -3.81 -11.42
CA PRO A 32 22.06 -3.30 -10.31
C PRO A 32 21.46 -2.03 -9.72
N MET A 33 20.30 -2.16 -9.07
CA MET A 33 19.45 -1.05 -8.63
C MET A 33 20.18 -0.03 -7.75
N GLU A 34 20.98 -0.49 -6.77
CA GLU A 34 21.70 0.44 -5.88
C GLU A 34 22.82 1.18 -6.60
N LYS A 35 23.52 0.50 -7.48
CA LYS A 35 24.57 1.11 -8.31
C LYS A 35 23.95 2.21 -9.18
N LEU A 36 22.91 1.87 -9.94
CA LEU A 36 22.19 2.82 -10.79
C LEU A 36 21.65 4.02 -9.99
N THR A 37 21.13 3.76 -8.78
CA THR A 37 20.62 4.84 -7.94
C THR A 37 21.73 5.78 -7.48
N LYS A 38 22.87 5.23 -7.03
CA LYS A 38 24.02 6.05 -6.59
C LYS A 38 24.60 6.88 -7.73
N GLU A 39 24.82 6.26 -8.88
CA GLU A 39 25.36 6.94 -10.07
C GLU A 39 24.38 8.02 -10.57
N ALA A 40 23.09 7.72 -10.63
CA ALA A 40 22.09 8.70 -11.09
C ALA A 40 21.94 9.91 -10.18
N LEU A 41 22.20 9.75 -8.89
CA LEU A 41 21.99 10.78 -7.88
C LEU A 41 23.28 11.38 -7.30
N GLU A 42 24.43 11.11 -7.92
CA GLU A 42 25.72 11.61 -7.48
C GLU A 42 25.79 13.15 -7.45
N GLU A 43 25.08 13.81 -8.34
CA GLU A 43 24.98 15.27 -8.43
C GLU A 43 24.13 15.93 -7.34
N PHE A 44 23.36 15.13 -6.56
CA PHE A 44 22.48 15.64 -5.51
C PHE A 44 23.15 15.58 -4.15
N ASP A 45 23.13 16.69 -3.41
CA ASP A 45 23.62 16.74 -2.03
C ASP A 45 22.59 16.11 -1.06
N LEU A 46 22.45 14.80 -1.15
CA LEU A 46 21.52 14.04 -0.33
C LEU A 46 22.26 13.04 0.57
N PRO A 47 21.80 12.86 1.83
CA PRO A 47 22.32 11.81 2.69
C PRO A 47 22.18 10.43 2.05
N GLY A 48 23.17 9.56 2.20
CA GLY A 48 23.20 8.25 1.57
C GLY A 48 21.93 7.40 1.80
N ARG A 49 21.28 7.54 2.97
CA ARG A 49 19.96 6.90 3.22
C ARG A 49 18.85 7.47 2.35
N ALA A 50 18.87 8.76 2.04
CA ALA A 50 17.87 9.39 1.17
C ALA A 50 18.08 8.93 -0.28
N VAL A 51 19.34 8.86 -0.72
CA VAL A 51 19.71 8.32 -2.03
C VAL A 51 19.16 6.90 -2.18
N LEU A 52 19.42 6.00 -1.23
CA LEU A 52 18.96 4.61 -1.30
C LEU A 52 17.43 4.45 -1.25
N ARG A 53 16.70 5.40 -0.65
CA ARG A 53 15.22 5.40 -0.70
C ARG A 53 14.68 5.64 -2.11
N SER A 54 15.39 6.38 -2.94
CA SER A 54 15.01 6.63 -4.34
C SER A 54 15.16 5.40 -5.24
N LYS A 55 15.76 4.31 -4.76
CA LYS A 55 15.89 3.02 -5.46
C LYS A 55 14.55 2.50 -6.01
N ASN A 56 13.47 2.72 -5.27
CA ASN A 56 12.14 2.30 -5.70
C ASN A 56 11.67 3.04 -6.96
N MET A 57 12.16 4.26 -7.20
CA MET A 57 11.85 5.02 -8.41
C MET A 57 12.57 4.45 -9.63
N ILE A 58 13.78 3.89 -9.47
CA ILE A 58 14.45 3.12 -10.53
C ILE A 58 13.57 1.93 -10.95
N ALA A 59 13.08 1.16 -9.96
CA ALA A 59 12.19 0.03 -10.25
C ALA A 59 10.91 0.47 -10.97
N LEU A 60 10.28 1.53 -10.47
CA LEU A 60 9.04 2.06 -11.05
C LEU A 60 9.27 2.55 -12.49
N GLY A 61 10.38 3.23 -12.76
CA GLY A 61 10.74 3.67 -14.09
C GLY A 61 10.93 2.49 -15.06
N LEU A 62 11.66 1.45 -14.64
CA LEU A 62 11.85 0.24 -15.44
C LEU A 62 10.52 -0.48 -15.74
N ILE A 63 9.64 -0.59 -14.73
CA ILE A 63 8.30 -1.17 -14.89
C ILE A 63 7.46 -0.31 -15.85
N SER A 64 7.52 1.02 -15.72
CA SER A 64 6.80 1.93 -16.61
C SER A 64 7.23 1.74 -18.07
N TRP A 65 8.53 1.57 -18.32
CA TRP A 65 9.02 1.26 -19.65
C TRP A 65 8.51 -0.12 -20.12
N THR A 66 8.61 -1.16 -19.28
CA THR A 66 8.17 -2.52 -19.61
C THR A 66 6.70 -2.57 -20.05
N PHE A 67 5.84 -1.77 -19.42
CA PHE A 67 4.40 -1.71 -19.69
C PHE A 67 4.00 -0.50 -20.55
N ASN A 68 4.97 0.14 -21.21
CA ASN A 68 4.75 1.30 -22.07
C ASN A 68 3.87 2.38 -21.42
N ARG A 69 4.15 2.67 -20.13
CA ARG A 69 3.42 3.67 -19.35
C ARG A 69 4.13 5.02 -19.40
N PRO A 70 3.44 6.12 -19.66
CA PRO A 70 4.01 7.46 -19.59
C PRO A 70 4.45 7.78 -18.14
N LEU A 71 5.48 8.61 -18.00
CA LEU A 71 6.00 9.01 -16.70
C LEU A 71 5.35 10.26 -16.12
N GLU A 72 4.62 11.01 -16.94
CA GLU A 72 4.09 12.35 -16.61
C GLU A 72 3.25 12.37 -15.33
N ASP A 73 2.29 11.46 -15.21
CA ASP A 73 1.43 11.37 -14.02
C ASP A 73 2.24 11.05 -12.76
N THR A 74 3.26 10.20 -12.90
CA THR A 74 4.15 9.85 -11.78
C THR A 74 5.05 11.03 -11.40
N GLU A 75 5.55 11.78 -12.37
CA GLU A 75 6.35 12.99 -12.13
C GLU A 75 5.50 14.06 -11.41
N ASN A 76 4.28 14.28 -11.84
CA ASN A 76 3.34 15.19 -11.19
C ASN A 76 3.07 14.77 -9.74
N TRP A 77 2.77 13.49 -9.53
CA TRP A 77 2.57 12.96 -8.18
C TRP A 77 3.81 13.11 -7.28
N ILE A 78 5.03 12.90 -7.81
CA ILE A 78 6.27 13.11 -7.06
C ILE A 78 6.40 14.60 -6.65
N ASN A 79 6.12 15.52 -7.56
CA ASN A 79 6.17 16.96 -7.29
C ASN A 79 5.15 17.36 -6.22
N ASP A 80 3.93 16.86 -6.28
CA ASP A 80 2.90 17.13 -5.28
C ASP A 80 3.27 16.58 -3.91
N LYS A 81 3.73 15.34 -3.87
CA LYS A 81 4.07 14.65 -2.62
C LYS A 81 5.30 15.21 -1.93
N PHE A 82 6.31 15.55 -2.70
CA PHE A 82 7.61 16.03 -2.20
C PHE A 82 7.83 17.52 -2.43
N GLY A 83 6.79 18.28 -2.79
CA GLY A 83 6.91 19.72 -3.12
C GLY A 83 7.53 20.57 -2.02
N LYS A 84 7.44 20.15 -0.75
CA LYS A 84 8.11 20.79 0.40
C LYS A 84 9.62 20.50 0.47
N LEU A 85 10.12 19.55 -0.29
CA LEU A 85 11.50 19.08 -0.36
C LEU A 85 11.96 18.99 -1.81
N PRO A 86 12.21 20.11 -2.51
CA PRO A 86 12.44 20.16 -3.96
C PRO A 86 13.59 19.27 -4.43
N GLU A 87 14.67 19.19 -3.67
CA GLU A 87 15.82 18.34 -4.01
C GLU A 87 15.46 16.84 -3.97
N VAL A 88 14.61 16.45 -3.02
CA VAL A 88 14.11 15.06 -2.94
C VAL A 88 13.17 14.77 -4.11
N ALA A 89 12.33 15.72 -4.50
CA ALA A 89 11.46 15.57 -5.67
C ALA A 89 12.29 15.39 -6.96
N LYS A 90 13.25 16.27 -7.20
CA LYS A 90 14.15 16.19 -8.36
C LYS A 90 14.92 14.87 -8.40
N ALA A 91 15.48 14.44 -7.27
CA ALA A 91 16.20 13.16 -7.16
C ALA A 91 15.32 11.96 -7.49
N ASN A 92 14.08 11.93 -6.98
CA ASN A 92 13.13 10.87 -7.30
C ASN A 92 12.74 10.86 -8.78
N ILE A 93 12.52 12.01 -9.39
CA ILE A 93 12.24 12.12 -10.83
C ILE A 93 13.45 11.66 -11.65
N LYS A 94 14.67 12.06 -11.26
CA LYS A 94 15.90 11.61 -11.91
C LYS A 94 16.04 10.09 -11.84
N ALA A 95 15.83 9.50 -10.67
CA ALA A 95 15.86 8.06 -10.47
C ALA A 95 14.80 7.35 -11.34
N LEU A 96 13.56 7.87 -11.39
CA LEU A 96 12.47 7.34 -12.23
C LEU A 96 12.89 7.32 -13.71
N LYS A 97 13.40 8.43 -14.22
CA LYS A 97 13.87 8.55 -15.61
C LYS A 97 15.06 7.63 -15.89
N THR A 98 15.96 7.48 -14.93
CA THR A 98 17.10 6.56 -15.06
C THR A 98 16.63 5.12 -15.20
N GLY A 99 15.66 4.68 -14.39
CA GLY A 99 15.09 3.34 -14.52
C GLY A 99 14.39 3.10 -15.85
N TYR A 100 13.65 4.08 -16.34
CA TYR A 100 12.99 4.03 -17.65
C TYR A 100 14.03 3.92 -18.79
N ASN A 101 15.04 4.78 -18.78
CA ASN A 101 16.11 4.81 -19.79
C ASN A 101 16.98 3.55 -19.74
N PHE A 102 17.19 2.97 -18.56
CA PHE A 102 17.85 1.68 -18.42
C PHE A 102 17.12 0.59 -19.20
N GLY A 103 15.78 0.55 -19.12
CA GLY A 103 14.97 -0.37 -19.89
C GLY A 103 15.18 -0.24 -21.40
N ILE A 104 15.27 1.02 -21.89
CA ILE A 104 15.57 1.30 -23.31
C ILE A 104 16.96 0.83 -23.70
N THR A 105 17.96 1.13 -22.86
CA THR A 105 19.38 0.95 -23.23
C THR A 105 19.84 -0.51 -23.22
N VAL A 106 19.30 -1.28 -22.24
CA VAL A 106 19.80 -2.68 -22.03
C VAL A 106 19.08 -3.66 -22.95
N GLU A 107 18.01 -3.24 -23.67
CA GLU A 107 17.18 -4.13 -24.49
C GLU A 107 16.83 -5.43 -23.75
N ALA A 108 16.72 -5.32 -22.40
CA ALA A 108 16.55 -6.46 -21.51
C ALA A 108 15.29 -7.28 -21.83
N PHE A 109 14.32 -6.60 -22.42
CA PHE A 109 13.06 -7.21 -22.81
C PHE A 109 12.89 -7.07 -24.33
N HIS A 110 12.82 -8.18 -25.03
CA HIS A 110 12.54 -8.17 -26.46
C HIS A 110 11.15 -7.65 -26.81
N HIS A 111 10.28 -7.54 -25.80
CA HIS A 111 8.91 -7.06 -25.97
C HIS A 111 8.51 -6.21 -24.77
N THR A 112 7.89 -5.08 -25.06
CA THR A 112 7.14 -4.28 -24.07
C THR A 112 5.69 -4.74 -24.08
N TYR A 113 5.03 -4.60 -22.94
CA TYR A 113 3.61 -4.90 -22.80
C TYR A 113 2.81 -3.61 -22.95
N VAL A 114 1.66 -3.68 -23.60
CA VAL A 114 0.72 -2.56 -23.68
C VAL A 114 -0.49 -2.88 -22.82
N VAL A 115 -0.79 -2.01 -21.87
CA VAL A 115 -2.03 -2.06 -21.10
C VAL A 115 -2.97 -1.05 -21.70
N GLU A 116 -3.95 -1.55 -22.42
CA GLU A 116 -4.99 -0.72 -23.05
C GLU A 116 -5.80 0.04 -22.00
N LYS A 117 -6.37 1.18 -22.41
CA LYS A 117 -7.30 1.92 -21.56
C LYS A 117 -8.51 1.05 -21.26
N ALA A 118 -9.00 1.10 -20.01
CA ALA A 118 -10.23 0.43 -19.64
C ALA A 118 -11.40 0.96 -20.49
N SER A 119 -12.23 0.04 -21.00
CA SER A 119 -13.45 0.37 -21.77
C SER A 119 -14.56 0.77 -20.80
N LEU A 120 -14.43 1.93 -20.19
CA LEU A 120 -15.44 2.48 -19.29
C LEU A 120 -16.30 3.50 -20.05
N PRO A 121 -17.61 3.56 -19.77
CA PRO A 121 -18.46 4.63 -20.27
C PRO A 121 -17.90 6.00 -19.89
N PRO A 122 -18.10 7.05 -20.68
CA PRO A 122 -17.72 8.40 -20.28
C PRO A 122 -18.39 8.80 -18.96
N GLY A 123 -17.60 9.33 -18.00
CA GLY A 123 -18.13 9.70 -16.69
C GLY A 123 -17.02 10.17 -15.74
N GLU A 124 -17.44 10.63 -14.58
CA GLU A 124 -16.56 10.93 -13.47
C GLU A 124 -16.42 9.69 -12.60
N TYR A 125 -15.18 9.33 -12.29
CA TYR A 125 -14.85 8.13 -11.54
C TYR A 125 -13.97 8.49 -10.33
N THR A 126 -14.26 7.85 -9.21
CA THR A 126 -13.45 7.97 -7.99
C THR A 126 -12.76 6.64 -7.71
N ASN A 127 -11.45 6.69 -7.52
CA ASN A 127 -10.70 5.52 -7.09
C ASN A 127 -10.94 5.26 -5.60
N ILE A 128 -11.58 4.14 -5.29
CA ILE A 128 -11.79 3.68 -3.93
C ILE A 128 -11.31 2.22 -3.78
N ASN A 129 -10.86 1.88 -2.60
CA ASN A 129 -10.64 0.50 -2.20
C ASN A 129 -11.80 0.00 -1.32
N GLY A 130 -11.80 -1.32 -0.99
CA GLY A 130 -12.86 -1.91 -0.17
C GLY A 130 -13.00 -1.26 1.22
N ASN A 131 -11.89 -0.89 1.86
CA ASN A 131 -11.91 -0.24 3.19
C ASN A 131 -12.56 1.14 3.15
N ILE A 132 -12.29 1.94 2.12
CA ILE A 132 -12.94 3.24 1.91
C ILE A 132 -14.42 3.04 1.62
N GLY A 133 -14.77 2.12 0.72
CA GLY A 133 -16.16 1.80 0.39
C GLY A 133 -16.96 1.34 1.61
N LEU A 134 -16.36 0.46 2.44
CA LEU A 134 -16.97 0.02 3.70
C LEU A 134 -17.16 1.20 4.67
N SER A 135 -16.16 2.07 4.83
CA SER A 135 -16.25 3.23 5.71
C SER A 135 -17.39 4.17 5.32
N TRP A 136 -17.52 4.47 4.04
CA TRP A 136 -18.61 5.31 3.54
C TRP A 136 -19.98 4.63 3.65
N GLY A 137 -20.02 3.31 3.44
CA GLY A 137 -21.23 2.50 3.63
C GLY A 137 -21.71 2.52 5.08
N LEU A 138 -20.81 2.41 6.06
CA LEU A 138 -21.12 2.51 7.47
C LEU A 138 -21.68 3.90 7.86
N ILE A 139 -21.07 4.96 7.35
CA ILE A 139 -21.58 6.34 7.55
C ILE A 139 -22.99 6.50 6.97
N ALA A 140 -23.18 6.01 5.74
CA ALA A 140 -24.48 6.08 5.08
C ALA A 140 -25.56 5.29 5.84
N ALA A 141 -25.21 4.09 6.34
CA ALA A 141 -26.09 3.26 7.14
C ALA A 141 -26.48 3.92 8.46
N ALA A 142 -25.52 4.45 9.19
CA ALA A 142 -25.75 5.18 10.45
C ALA A 142 -26.66 6.38 10.23
N LYS A 143 -26.39 7.19 9.20
CA LYS A 143 -27.21 8.35 8.83
C LYS A 143 -28.63 7.94 8.46
N LYS A 144 -28.81 6.87 7.68
CA LYS A 144 -30.14 6.37 7.28
C LYS A 144 -30.93 5.83 8.47
N ALA A 145 -30.25 5.22 9.44
CA ALA A 145 -30.84 4.73 10.67
C ALA A 145 -31.06 5.81 11.73
N ASN A 146 -30.57 7.04 11.50
CA ASN A 146 -30.56 8.14 12.47
C ASN A 146 -29.83 7.75 13.78
N LEU A 147 -28.67 7.10 13.63
CA LEU A 147 -27.80 6.69 14.72
C LEU A 147 -26.41 7.35 14.58
N ASP A 148 -25.75 7.56 15.72
CA ASP A 148 -24.32 7.83 15.70
C ASP A 148 -23.55 6.58 15.35
N LEU A 149 -22.45 6.71 14.61
CA LEU A 149 -21.54 5.60 14.29
C LEU A 149 -20.41 5.55 15.33
N PHE A 150 -20.25 4.39 15.98
CA PHE A 150 -19.06 4.11 16.78
C PHE A 150 -18.24 3.01 16.08
N TYR A 151 -16.97 3.26 15.87
CA TYR A 151 -16.04 2.31 15.29
C TYR A 151 -14.87 2.06 16.26
N GLY A 152 -14.89 0.88 16.92
CA GLY A 152 -13.81 0.41 17.77
C GLY A 152 -12.86 -0.47 16.99
N SER A 153 -11.56 -0.14 17.02
CA SER A 153 -10.53 -0.92 16.32
C SER A 153 -9.21 -0.86 17.06
N TYR A 154 -8.24 -1.62 16.60
CA TYR A 154 -6.86 -1.65 17.09
C TYR A 154 -5.90 -1.64 15.90
N PRO A 155 -4.59 -1.38 16.10
CA PRO A 155 -3.62 -1.34 15.00
C PRO A 155 -3.44 -2.72 14.37
N ILE A 156 -4.04 -2.95 13.21
CA ILE A 156 -3.96 -4.19 12.43
C ILE A 156 -4.05 -3.91 10.94
N THR A 157 -3.08 -4.38 10.19
CA THR A 157 -3.07 -4.25 8.74
C THR A 157 -3.85 -5.42 8.10
N PRO A 158 -4.73 -5.17 7.12
CA PRO A 158 -5.05 -3.88 6.48
C PRO A 158 -6.24 -3.12 7.09
N ALA A 159 -6.85 -3.60 8.18
CA ALA A 159 -8.10 -3.05 8.73
C ALA A 159 -7.95 -1.63 9.34
N SER A 160 -6.73 -1.22 9.68
CA SER A 160 -6.47 0.14 10.20
C SER A 160 -6.87 1.25 9.24
N ASP A 161 -6.91 0.99 7.93
CA ASP A 161 -7.34 1.97 6.93
C ASP A 161 -8.79 2.41 7.13
N ILE A 162 -9.65 1.51 7.64
CA ILE A 162 -11.06 1.84 7.98
C ILE A 162 -11.11 2.86 9.10
N LEU A 163 -10.31 2.65 10.17
CA LEU A 163 -10.23 3.58 11.29
C LEU A 163 -9.72 4.94 10.83
N HIS A 164 -8.67 4.96 10.01
CA HIS A 164 -8.09 6.19 9.46
C HIS A 164 -9.08 6.93 8.56
N GLU A 165 -9.83 6.22 7.72
CA GLU A 165 -10.84 6.85 6.87
C GLU A 165 -11.98 7.43 7.71
N LEU A 166 -12.57 6.63 8.61
CA LEU A 166 -13.66 7.08 9.47
C LEU A 166 -13.30 8.28 10.35
N SER A 167 -12.04 8.36 10.81
CA SER A 167 -11.57 9.48 11.64
C SER A 167 -11.62 10.84 10.95
N LYS A 168 -11.68 10.88 9.61
CA LYS A 168 -11.81 12.10 8.82
C LYS A 168 -13.25 12.64 8.79
N HIS A 169 -14.22 11.81 9.15
CA HIS A 169 -15.65 12.08 8.95
C HIS A 169 -16.42 12.42 10.26
N LYS A 170 -15.77 13.13 11.17
CA LYS A 170 -16.39 13.53 12.46
C LYS A 170 -17.67 14.36 12.32
N ASN A 171 -17.80 15.08 11.21
CA ASN A 171 -18.97 15.87 10.85
C ASN A 171 -20.24 15.03 10.58
N PHE A 172 -20.11 13.70 10.49
CA PHE A 172 -21.23 12.76 10.36
C PHE A 172 -21.52 11.98 11.65
N ASN A 173 -21.16 12.52 12.80
CA ASN A 173 -21.31 11.88 14.11
C ASN A 173 -20.59 10.53 14.19
N VAL A 174 -19.40 10.46 13.60
CA VAL A 174 -18.53 9.29 13.65
C VAL A 174 -17.61 9.40 14.86
N ILE A 175 -17.69 8.43 15.74
CA ILE A 175 -16.81 8.25 16.89
C ILE A 175 -15.86 7.11 16.59
N THR A 176 -14.57 7.40 16.54
CA THR A 176 -13.53 6.39 16.36
C THR A 176 -12.79 6.16 17.67
N PHE A 177 -12.57 4.90 18.01
CA PHE A 177 -11.85 4.49 19.21
C PHE A 177 -10.75 3.49 18.83
N GLN A 178 -9.52 3.81 19.17
CA GLN A 178 -8.39 2.91 19.01
C GLN A 178 -8.06 2.25 20.33
N ALA A 179 -8.29 0.94 20.41
CA ALA A 179 -7.95 0.11 21.54
C ALA A 179 -6.50 -0.44 21.43
N GLU A 180 -6.03 -1.06 22.48
CA GLU A 180 -4.74 -1.76 22.50
C GLU A 180 -4.77 -3.05 21.67
N ASP A 181 -5.86 -3.80 21.78
CA ASP A 181 -6.07 -5.09 21.12
C ASP A 181 -7.50 -5.29 20.62
N GLU A 182 -7.73 -6.42 19.96
CA GLU A 182 -9.03 -6.80 19.40
C GLU A 182 -10.11 -7.05 20.46
N ILE A 183 -9.74 -7.55 21.64
CA ILE A 183 -10.69 -7.85 22.72
C ILE A 183 -11.22 -6.53 23.28
N ALA A 184 -10.35 -5.59 23.58
CA ALA A 184 -10.73 -4.27 24.06
C ALA A 184 -11.54 -3.49 23.01
N ALA A 185 -11.20 -3.60 21.72
CA ALA A 185 -11.94 -2.98 20.62
C ALA A 185 -13.36 -3.54 20.51
N ALA A 186 -13.52 -4.87 20.56
CA ALA A 186 -14.81 -5.55 20.52
C ALA A 186 -15.65 -5.20 21.75
N ALA A 187 -15.07 -5.27 22.95
CA ALA A 187 -15.76 -4.94 24.19
C ALA A 187 -16.24 -3.49 24.22
N ALA A 188 -15.42 -2.54 23.78
CA ALA A 188 -15.80 -1.13 23.65
C ALA A 188 -16.96 -0.94 22.66
N SER A 189 -16.95 -1.69 21.53
CA SER A 189 -18.04 -1.64 20.55
C SER A 189 -19.34 -2.21 21.11
N VAL A 190 -19.28 -3.31 21.89
CA VAL A 190 -20.43 -3.83 22.61
C VAL A 190 -20.97 -2.80 23.59
N GLY A 191 -20.11 -2.19 24.41
CA GLY A 191 -20.52 -1.12 25.34
C GLY A 191 -21.16 0.08 24.63
N ALA A 192 -20.62 0.50 23.49
CA ALA A 192 -21.17 1.60 22.71
C ALA A 192 -22.56 1.28 22.14
N SER A 193 -22.83 0.02 21.79
CA SER A 193 -24.15 -0.41 21.29
C SER A 193 -25.26 -0.24 22.33
N PHE A 194 -24.96 -0.45 23.61
CA PHE A 194 -25.91 -0.20 24.70
C PHE A 194 -26.32 1.26 24.86
N THR A 195 -25.54 2.19 24.30
CA THR A 195 -25.90 3.62 24.26
C THR A 195 -26.72 4.01 23.04
N GLY A 196 -27.20 3.04 22.26
CA GLY A 196 -28.02 3.27 21.08
C GLY A 196 -27.24 3.68 19.82
N LYS A 197 -25.94 3.41 19.77
CA LYS A 197 -25.09 3.72 18.58
C LYS A 197 -25.03 2.52 17.63
N LEU A 198 -24.84 2.80 16.34
CA LEU A 198 -24.38 1.77 15.42
C LEU A 198 -22.91 1.49 15.72
N ALA A 199 -22.65 0.46 16.51
CA ALA A 199 -21.31 0.11 16.95
C ALA A 199 -20.73 -1.00 16.07
N VAL A 200 -19.52 -0.79 15.58
CA VAL A 200 -18.82 -1.70 14.66
C VAL A 200 -17.38 -1.90 15.13
N THR A 201 -16.86 -3.10 14.99
CA THR A 201 -15.45 -3.41 15.16
C THR A 201 -14.90 -4.05 13.89
N GLY A 202 -13.63 -3.80 13.60
CA GLY A 202 -12.93 -4.40 12.45
C GLY A 202 -11.66 -5.11 12.91
N THR A 203 -11.47 -6.35 12.42
CA THR A 203 -10.31 -7.17 12.74
C THR A 203 -9.88 -8.02 11.55
N SER A 204 -8.73 -8.68 11.67
CA SER A 204 -8.29 -9.74 10.76
C SER A 204 -8.66 -11.14 11.30
N GLY A 205 -8.42 -12.17 10.47
CA GLY A 205 -8.75 -13.55 10.84
C GLY A 205 -8.24 -14.00 12.22
N PRO A 206 -6.96 -13.85 12.55
CA PRO A 206 -6.42 -14.23 13.87
C PRO A 206 -7.09 -13.49 15.03
N GLY A 207 -7.35 -12.20 14.88
CA GLY A 207 -7.99 -11.40 15.92
C GLY A 207 -9.44 -11.79 16.19
N SER A 208 -10.19 -12.25 15.19
CA SER A 208 -11.56 -12.70 15.39
C SER A 208 -11.67 -13.93 16.30
N VAL A 209 -10.63 -14.76 16.36
CA VAL A 209 -10.56 -15.93 17.23
C VAL A 209 -10.44 -15.52 18.70
N SER A 210 -9.74 -14.42 18.98
CA SER A 210 -9.46 -13.95 20.35
C SER A 210 -10.72 -13.57 21.12
N TYR A 211 -11.79 -13.15 20.44
CA TYR A 211 -13.02 -12.70 21.08
C TYR A 211 -14.26 -13.50 20.70
N THR A 212 -14.11 -14.69 20.13
CA THR A 212 -15.26 -15.56 19.82
C THR A 212 -16.15 -15.85 21.04
N HIS A 213 -15.56 -15.86 22.23
CA HIS A 213 -16.29 -16.05 23.50
C HIS A 213 -17.12 -14.82 23.92
N LEU A 214 -16.89 -13.64 23.33
CA LEU A 214 -17.69 -12.43 23.55
C LEU A 214 -18.97 -12.40 22.71
N THR A 215 -19.09 -13.29 21.73
CA THR A 215 -20.31 -13.38 20.93
C THR A 215 -21.45 -13.89 21.81
N LEU A 216 -22.57 -13.18 21.75
CA LEU A 216 -23.79 -13.67 22.42
C LEU A 216 -24.13 -15.06 21.87
N PRO A 217 -24.52 -16.02 22.73
CA PRO A 217 -24.99 -17.32 22.26
C PRO A 217 -26.16 -17.11 21.32
N THR A 218 -26.06 -17.68 20.12
CA THR A 218 -27.17 -17.65 19.16
C THR A 218 -28.27 -18.51 19.74
N ILE A 219 -29.31 -17.89 20.25
CA ILE A 219 -30.48 -18.61 20.71
C ILE A 219 -31.26 -18.95 19.47
N TYR A 220 -31.21 -20.21 19.06
CA TYR A 220 -32.10 -20.75 18.06
C TYR A 220 -33.47 -20.90 18.74
N SER A 221 -34.40 -20.05 18.37
CA SER A 221 -35.82 -20.24 18.69
C SER A 221 -36.50 -21.08 17.62
#